data_655ad09c3cd502c0b992ded2373d7ac9
#
_entry.id   655ad09c3cd502c0b992ded2373d7ac9
#
_cell.length_a   1.000
_cell.length_b   1.000
_cell.length_c   1.000
_cell.angle_alpha   90.00
_cell.angle_beta   90.00
_cell.angle_gamma   90.00
#
_symmetry.space_group_name_H-M   'P 1'
#
loop_
_entity.id
_entity.type
_entity.pdbx_description
1 polymer ?
#
loop_
_entity_poly.entity_id
_entity_poly.type
_entity_poly.pdbx_seq_one_letter_code
_entity_poly.pdbx_strand_id
1 'polypeptide(L)'
;MNKKQDLLIEIGTEELPPKSLKRLAPAFHREICNSLKENGLAFSEASWLATPRRLALIINQLDINQADKQQQRRGPAVSAAFDDDGKPTRATEGFAKSCGVAVDQLDNMKTEKGSWLVFDTLVKGKQTQELIPDMINIALKRLPIAKRMRWGNNDFEFVRPIKWILLLLGTESIDCEIMGVKSGKHSYGHRFHHPESINITHASNYVEILKQNGKVVADYNERCSLIKEQIEKVATENNGIAVIDPELLDEVTALVE
;
A
#
# COMPACT_ATOMS: atom_id res chain seq x y z
N MET A 1 3.84 -19.69 -12.54
CA MET A 1 4.42 -18.39 -12.14
C MET A 1 3.27 -17.44 -11.89
N ASN A 2 3.21 -16.79 -10.74
CA ASN A 2 2.21 -15.75 -10.49
C ASN A 2 2.41 -14.62 -11.50
N LYS A 3 1.31 -14.14 -12.08
CA LYS A 3 1.33 -12.96 -12.93
C LYS A 3 1.67 -11.75 -12.07
N LYS A 4 2.52 -10.85 -12.56
CA LYS A 4 2.97 -9.66 -11.84
C LYS A 4 2.60 -8.40 -12.58
N GLN A 5 2.32 -7.34 -11.84
CA GLN A 5 2.01 -6.01 -12.39
C GLN A 5 2.58 -4.92 -11.49
N ASP A 6 2.78 -3.74 -12.05
CA ASP A 6 3.21 -2.58 -11.27
C ASP A 6 1.99 -1.96 -10.59
N LEU A 7 2.16 -1.58 -9.32
CA LEU A 7 1.15 -0.87 -8.55
C LEU A 7 1.54 0.59 -8.39
N LEU A 8 0.62 1.49 -8.68
CA LEU A 8 0.74 2.91 -8.39
C LEU A 8 -0.34 3.31 -7.39
N ILE A 9 0.07 3.93 -6.30
CA ILE A 9 -0.80 4.55 -5.29
C ILE A 9 -0.45 6.02 -5.23
N GLU A 10 -1.42 6.92 -5.38
CA GLU A 10 -1.25 8.35 -5.11
C GLU A 10 -2.37 8.83 -4.21
N ILE A 11 -2.00 9.46 -3.12
CA ILE A 11 -2.90 10.17 -2.19
C ILE A 11 -2.70 11.66 -2.44
N GLY A 12 -3.63 12.26 -3.16
CA GLY A 12 -3.65 13.69 -3.43
C GLY A 12 -4.32 14.47 -2.31
N THR A 13 -3.68 15.55 -1.87
CA THR A 13 -4.13 16.31 -0.68
C THR A 13 -4.10 17.81 -0.92
N GLU A 14 -4.64 18.59 0.00
CA GLU A 14 -4.22 19.98 0.19
C GLU A 14 -2.78 20.03 0.69
N GLU A 15 -2.15 21.19 0.66
CA GLU A 15 -0.70 21.34 0.93
C GLU A 15 -0.30 20.77 2.28
N LEU A 16 0.54 19.74 2.23
CA LEU A 16 1.13 19.08 3.38
C LEU A 16 2.13 20.01 4.07
N PRO A 17 2.26 19.98 5.40
CA PRO A 17 3.29 20.79 6.08
C PRO A 17 4.69 20.38 5.62
N PRO A 18 5.55 21.31 5.19
CA PRO A 18 6.87 21.02 4.62
C PRO A 18 7.71 20.10 5.49
N LYS A 19 7.82 20.39 6.78
CA LYS A 19 8.59 19.57 7.76
C LYS A 19 8.03 18.16 7.97
N SER A 20 6.80 17.88 7.50
CA SER A 20 6.16 16.55 7.62
C SER A 20 6.42 15.68 6.40
N LEU A 21 6.66 16.25 5.22
CA LEU A 21 6.70 15.51 3.95
C LEU A 21 7.76 14.40 3.97
N LYS A 22 8.98 14.74 4.38
CA LYS A 22 10.11 13.80 4.52
C LYS A 22 9.90 12.69 5.57
N ARG A 23 8.92 12.84 6.46
CA ARG A 23 8.53 11.82 7.44
C ARG A 23 7.35 10.98 6.96
N LEU A 24 6.38 11.62 6.31
CA LEU A 24 5.14 10.95 5.90
C LEU A 24 5.38 10.02 4.71
N ALA A 25 6.13 10.45 3.69
CA ALA A 25 6.33 9.66 2.48
C ALA A 25 7.09 8.33 2.74
N PRO A 26 8.26 8.33 3.42
CA PRO A 26 8.94 7.09 3.79
C PRO A 26 8.13 6.22 4.76
N ALA A 27 7.34 6.82 5.66
CA ALA A 27 6.48 6.07 6.56
C ALA A 27 5.35 5.37 5.79
N PHE A 28 4.70 6.06 4.85
CA PHE A 28 3.69 5.49 3.99
C PHE A 28 4.24 4.32 3.17
N HIS A 29 5.39 4.51 2.56
CA HIS A 29 6.12 3.46 1.85
C HIS A 29 6.36 2.23 2.73
N ARG A 30 6.93 2.42 3.92
CA ARG A 30 7.23 1.34 4.86
C ARG A 30 5.97 0.57 5.26
N GLU A 31 4.88 1.26 5.62
CA GLU A 31 3.63 0.62 6.05
C GLU A 31 3.01 -0.22 4.91
N ILE A 32 2.99 0.29 3.68
CA ILE A 32 2.50 -0.47 2.52
C ILE A 32 3.39 -1.69 2.24
N CYS A 33 4.72 -1.50 2.19
CA CYS A 33 5.65 -2.60 1.96
C CYS A 33 5.54 -3.71 3.03
N ASN A 34 5.36 -3.33 4.29
CA ASN A 34 5.15 -4.29 5.38
C ASN A 34 3.83 -5.03 5.19
N SER A 35 2.73 -4.33 4.90
CA SER A 35 1.43 -4.94 4.64
C SER A 35 1.45 -5.92 3.47
N LEU A 36 2.15 -5.60 2.38
CA LEU A 36 2.34 -6.51 1.24
C LEU A 36 3.08 -7.80 1.66
N LYS A 37 4.17 -7.66 2.42
CA LYS A 37 4.95 -8.80 2.92
C LYS A 37 4.14 -9.67 3.89
N GLU A 38 3.42 -9.07 4.82
CA GLU A 38 2.54 -9.77 5.78
C GLU A 38 1.44 -10.56 5.06
N ASN A 39 0.96 -10.05 3.94
CA ASN A 39 -0.01 -10.73 3.09
C ASN A 39 0.62 -11.72 2.08
N GLY A 40 1.94 -11.90 2.10
CA GLY A 40 2.64 -12.84 1.23
C GLY A 40 2.64 -12.45 -0.24
N LEU A 41 2.58 -11.15 -0.54
CA LEU A 41 2.66 -10.58 -1.88
C LEU A 41 4.11 -10.13 -2.16
N ALA A 42 4.77 -10.80 -3.08
CA ALA A 42 6.14 -10.46 -3.46
C ALA A 42 6.15 -9.34 -4.52
N PHE A 43 7.17 -8.49 -4.45
CA PHE A 43 7.45 -7.42 -5.41
C PHE A 43 8.97 -7.26 -5.58
N SER A 44 9.42 -6.60 -6.65
CA SER A 44 10.86 -6.42 -6.91
C SER A 44 11.41 -5.19 -6.20
N GLU A 45 10.78 -4.04 -6.40
CA GLU A 45 11.22 -2.75 -5.91
C GLU A 45 10.01 -1.90 -5.53
N ALA A 46 10.21 -1.02 -4.56
CA ALA A 46 9.22 -0.02 -4.17
C ALA A 46 9.90 1.32 -3.97
N SER A 47 9.33 2.37 -4.53
CA SER A 47 9.81 3.75 -4.40
C SER A 47 8.69 4.66 -3.93
N TRP A 48 9.05 5.70 -3.19
CA TRP A 48 8.13 6.74 -2.78
C TRP A 48 8.43 8.05 -3.50
N LEU A 49 7.38 8.79 -3.77
CA LEU A 49 7.39 10.10 -4.40
C LEU A 49 6.55 11.04 -3.54
N ALA A 50 6.95 12.30 -3.45
CA ALA A 50 6.21 13.25 -2.65
C ALA A 50 6.38 14.68 -3.12
N THR A 51 5.25 15.41 -3.16
CA THR A 51 5.21 16.86 -3.37
C THR A 51 4.37 17.52 -2.27
N PRO A 52 4.29 18.84 -2.19
CA PRO A 52 3.38 19.51 -1.24
C PRO A 52 1.97 18.93 -1.23
N ARG A 53 1.46 18.47 -2.36
CA ARG A 53 0.06 18.05 -2.49
C ARG A 53 -0.14 16.56 -2.75
N ARG A 54 0.90 15.71 -2.62
CA ARG A 54 0.78 14.27 -2.87
C ARG A 54 1.78 13.43 -2.10
N LEU A 55 1.33 12.24 -1.74
CA LEU A 55 2.17 11.12 -1.36
C LEU A 55 1.91 10.01 -2.37
N ALA A 56 2.95 9.50 -3.04
CA ALA A 56 2.77 8.44 -4.02
C ALA A 56 3.80 7.32 -3.83
N LEU A 57 3.42 6.12 -4.27
CA LEU A 57 4.24 4.92 -4.27
C LEU A 57 4.15 4.24 -5.62
N ILE A 58 5.29 3.81 -6.14
CA ILE A 58 5.37 2.89 -7.27
C ILE A 58 5.99 1.60 -6.75
N ILE A 59 5.31 0.48 -6.98
CA ILE A 59 5.74 -0.85 -6.56
C ILE A 59 5.81 -1.72 -7.80
N ASN A 60 7.02 -2.11 -8.18
CA ASN A 60 7.31 -2.83 -9.41
C ASN A 60 7.13 -4.34 -9.23
N GLN A 61 6.58 -4.99 -10.24
CA GLN A 61 6.46 -6.44 -10.32
C GLN A 61 5.79 -7.06 -9.09
N LEU A 62 4.67 -6.48 -8.65
CA LEU A 62 3.86 -6.98 -7.55
C LEU A 62 3.06 -8.21 -7.99
N ASP A 63 3.03 -9.26 -7.18
CA ASP A 63 2.15 -10.41 -7.39
C ASP A 63 0.68 -9.95 -7.40
N ILE A 64 -0.09 -10.37 -8.42
CA ILE A 64 -1.51 -9.99 -8.53
C ILE A 64 -2.45 -10.86 -7.70
N ASN A 65 -1.96 -11.96 -7.13
CA ASN A 65 -2.69 -12.87 -6.25
C ASN A 65 -1.77 -13.36 -5.14
N GLN A 66 -2.35 -13.59 -3.97
CA GLN A 66 -1.69 -14.39 -2.94
C GLN A 66 -1.52 -15.84 -3.43
N ALA A 67 -0.46 -16.48 -2.99
CA ALA A 67 -0.33 -17.93 -3.16
C ALA A 67 -1.39 -18.66 -2.33
N ASP A 68 -1.91 -19.76 -2.88
CA ASP A 68 -2.77 -20.66 -2.12
C ASP A 68 -1.98 -21.22 -0.92
N LYS A 69 -2.62 -21.30 0.24
CA LYS A 69 -2.01 -21.80 1.47
C LYS A 69 -2.66 -23.10 1.88
N GLN A 70 -1.85 -24.12 2.10
CA GLN A 70 -2.31 -25.30 2.83
C GLN A 70 -2.44 -24.93 4.30
N GLN A 71 -3.63 -25.09 4.85
CA GLN A 71 -3.92 -24.88 6.26
C GLN A 71 -4.41 -26.18 6.88
N GLN A 72 -3.63 -26.72 7.81
CA GLN A 72 -4.05 -27.88 8.59
C GLN A 72 -4.97 -27.42 9.73
N ARG A 73 -6.20 -27.88 9.70
CA ARG A 73 -7.17 -27.69 10.77
C ARG A 73 -7.07 -28.87 11.73
N ARG A 74 -6.95 -28.59 13.03
CA ARG A 74 -6.88 -29.59 14.06
C ARG A 74 -8.25 -29.78 14.70
N GLY A 75 -8.70 -31.02 14.73
CA GLY A 75 -9.93 -31.49 15.32
C GLY A 75 -9.75 -32.12 16.72
N PRO A 76 -10.67 -32.98 17.14
CA PRO A 76 -10.60 -33.69 18.43
C PRO A 76 -9.43 -34.68 18.47
N ALA A 77 -9.03 -35.03 19.68
CA ALA A 77 -8.07 -36.12 19.91
C ALA A 77 -8.66 -37.46 19.41
N VAL A 78 -7.82 -38.29 18.79
CA VAL A 78 -8.26 -39.61 18.29
C VAL A 78 -8.88 -40.47 19.37
N SER A 79 -8.38 -40.38 20.62
CA SER A 79 -8.95 -41.07 21.82
C SER A 79 -10.35 -40.63 22.20
N ALA A 80 -10.81 -39.46 21.74
CA ALA A 80 -12.13 -38.92 22.00
C ALA A 80 -12.96 -38.79 20.69
N ALA A 81 -12.40 -39.23 19.57
CA ALA A 81 -13.03 -39.08 18.27
C ALA A 81 -14.08 -40.14 17.95
N PHE A 82 -13.94 -41.30 18.55
CA PHE A 82 -14.84 -42.44 18.36
C PHE A 82 -15.32 -42.95 19.71
N ASP A 83 -16.55 -43.49 19.75
CA ASP A 83 -17.10 -44.15 20.93
C ASP A 83 -16.60 -45.61 21.04
N ASP A 84 -17.05 -46.34 22.09
CA ASP A 84 -16.67 -47.72 22.33
C ASP A 84 -17.13 -48.70 21.24
N ASP A 85 -18.13 -48.31 20.43
CA ASP A 85 -18.62 -49.05 19.28
C ASP A 85 -17.87 -48.66 17.97
N GLY A 86 -16.90 -47.78 18.03
CA GLY A 86 -16.15 -47.29 16.88
C GLY A 86 -16.88 -46.27 16.03
N LYS A 87 -18.02 -45.74 16.50
CA LYS A 87 -18.79 -44.68 15.78
C LYS A 87 -18.20 -43.30 16.08
N PRO A 88 -18.23 -42.37 15.10
CA PRO A 88 -17.74 -41.03 15.34
C PRO A 88 -18.58 -40.29 16.38
N THR A 89 -17.92 -39.64 17.31
CA THR A 89 -18.57 -38.79 18.31
C THR A 89 -19.13 -37.51 17.66
N ARG A 90 -20.07 -36.85 18.37
CA ARG A 90 -20.62 -35.55 17.92
C ARG A 90 -19.53 -34.50 17.65
N ALA A 91 -18.42 -34.54 18.40
CA ALA A 91 -17.28 -33.64 18.19
C ALA A 91 -16.59 -33.92 16.85
N THR A 92 -16.42 -35.18 16.48
CA THR A 92 -15.83 -35.60 15.20
C THR A 92 -16.74 -35.28 14.02
N GLU A 93 -18.03 -35.57 14.13
CA GLU A 93 -19.01 -35.20 13.10
C GLU A 93 -19.09 -33.69 12.90
N GLY A 94 -19.11 -32.94 14.01
CA GLY A 94 -19.08 -31.47 13.97
C GLY A 94 -17.82 -30.90 13.30
N PHE A 95 -16.66 -31.50 13.59
CA PHE A 95 -15.40 -31.13 12.97
C PHE A 95 -15.40 -31.44 11.47
N ALA A 96 -15.76 -32.65 11.06
CA ALA A 96 -15.87 -33.06 9.65
C ALA A 96 -16.83 -32.14 8.89
N LYS A 97 -18.03 -31.89 9.45
CA LYS A 97 -19.01 -30.94 8.88
C LYS A 97 -18.44 -29.52 8.73
N SER A 98 -17.68 -29.04 9.72
CA SER A 98 -17.05 -27.71 9.66
C SER A 98 -15.92 -27.61 8.62
N CYS A 99 -15.35 -28.76 8.24
CA CYS A 99 -14.38 -28.88 7.14
C CYS A 99 -15.05 -29.14 5.78
N GLY A 100 -16.36 -29.42 5.74
CA GLY A 100 -17.10 -29.73 4.52
C GLY A 100 -16.81 -31.12 3.95
N VAL A 101 -16.39 -32.07 4.81
CA VAL A 101 -15.97 -33.45 4.41
C VAL A 101 -16.64 -34.50 5.26
N ALA A 102 -16.59 -35.76 4.81
CA ALA A 102 -17.00 -36.91 5.59
C ALA A 102 -15.90 -37.28 6.62
N VAL A 103 -16.29 -38.02 7.68
CA VAL A 103 -15.37 -38.38 8.78
C VAL A 103 -14.21 -39.26 8.30
N ASP A 104 -14.43 -40.08 7.31
CA ASP A 104 -13.45 -40.98 6.70
C ASP A 104 -12.36 -40.24 5.86
N GLN A 105 -12.60 -38.97 5.56
CA GLN A 105 -11.66 -38.09 4.85
C GLN A 105 -10.74 -37.30 5.80
N LEU A 106 -10.88 -37.50 7.11
CA LEU A 106 -10.05 -36.90 8.12
C LEU A 106 -8.76 -37.71 8.31
N ASP A 107 -7.63 -37.01 8.37
CA ASP A 107 -6.33 -37.61 8.62
C ASP A 107 -5.98 -37.63 10.12
N ASN A 108 -4.98 -38.44 10.48
CA ASN A 108 -4.46 -38.53 11.83
C ASN A 108 -3.07 -37.93 11.92
N MET A 109 -2.90 -36.93 12.79
CA MET A 109 -1.60 -36.38 13.12
C MET A 109 -1.14 -36.88 14.50
N LYS A 110 0.02 -37.54 14.55
CA LYS A 110 0.69 -37.94 15.78
C LYS A 110 1.64 -36.87 16.26
N THR A 111 1.55 -36.52 17.54
CA THR A 111 2.47 -35.58 18.19
C THR A 111 2.96 -36.23 19.50
N GLU A 112 3.98 -35.67 20.13
CA GLU A 112 4.47 -36.12 21.45
C GLU A 112 3.37 -36.07 22.54
N LYS A 113 2.34 -35.24 22.37
CA LYS A 113 1.23 -35.06 23.31
C LYS A 113 -0.03 -35.87 22.96
N GLY A 114 0.02 -36.74 21.94
CA GLY A 114 -1.09 -37.58 21.52
C GLY A 114 -1.38 -37.52 20.03
N SER A 115 -2.46 -38.22 19.62
CA SER A 115 -2.92 -38.25 18.22
C SER A 115 -4.20 -37.42 18.06
N TRP A 116 -4.30 -36.67 16.95
CA TRP A 116 -5.40 -35.75 16.67
C TRP A 116 -5.93 -36.00 15.29
N LEU A 117 -7.25 -35.85 15.11
CA LEU A 117 -7.82 -35.76 13.79
C LEU A 117 -7.42 -34.41 13.18
N VAL A 118 -7.04 -34.42 11.93
CA VAL A 118 -6.67 -33.22 11.18
C VAL A 118 -7.30 -33.24 9.79
N PHE A 119 -7.45 -32.07 9.21
CA PHE A 119 -7.85 -31.95 7.81
C PHE A 119 -7.03 -30.83 7.15
N ASP A 120 -6.40 -31.18 6.04
CA ASP A 120 -5.64 -30.23 5.24
C ASP A 120 -6.58 -29.52 4.24
N THR A 121 -6.78 -28.24 4.45
CA THR A 121 -7.61 -27.39 3.58
C THR A 121 -6.72 -26.49 2.74
N LEU A 122 -7.02 -26.41 1.45
CA LEU A 122 -6.43 -25.41 0.57
C LEU A 122 -7.23 -24.11 0.66
N VAL A 123 -6.64 -23.11 1.32
CA VAL A 123 -7.20 -21.75 1.35
C VAL A 123 -6.72 -21.02 0.12
N LYS A 124 -7.64 -20.70 -0.78
CA LYS A 124 -7.32 -19.94 -2.00
C LYS A 124 -6.82 -18.55 -1.65
N GLY A 125 -5.75 -18.14 -2.32
CA GLY A 125 -5.21 -16.80 -2.20
C GLY A 125 -6.19 -15.76 -2.74
N LYS A 126 -6.27 -14.61 -2.07
CA LYS A 126 -7.07 -13.47 -2.52
C LYS A 126 -6.36 -12.70 -3.64
N GLN A 127 -7.14 -12.01 -4.45
CA GLN A 127 -6.59 -11.10 -5.45
C GLN A 127 -5.98 -9.86 -4.75
N THR A 128 -4.84 -9.40 -5.26
CA THR A 128 -4.14 -8.24 -4.69
C THR A 128 -5.02 -6.99 -4.70
N GLN A 129 -5.80 -6.78 -5.74
CA GLN A 129 -6.73 -5.65 -5.84
C GLN A 129 -7.78 -5.61 -4.71
N GLU A 130 -8.15 -6.75 -4.14
CA GLU A 130 -9.10 -6.83 -3.02
C GLU A 130 -8.46 -6.41 -1.68
N LEU A 131 -7.15 -6.54 -1.58
CA LEU A 131 -6.39 -6.30 -0.35
C LEU A 131 -5.85 -4.87 -0.24
N ILE A 132 -5.51 -4.24 -1.37
CA ILE A 132 -4.87 -2.92 -1.42
C ILE A 132 -5.66 -1.83 -0.70
N PRO A 133 -7.00 -1.70 -0.83
CA PRO A 133 -7.75 -0.65 -0.16
C PRO A 133 -7.61 -0.67 1.37
N ASP A 134 -7.68 -1.86 1.97
CA ASP A 134 -7.52 -2.03 3.41
C ASP A 134 -6.08 -1.72 3.85
N MET A 135 -5.08 -2.13 3.07
CA MET A 135 -3.67 -1.81 3.33
C MET A 135 -3.43 -0.31 3.34
N ILE A 136 -4.00 0.43 2.38
CA ILE A 136 -3.90 1.90 2.31
C ILE A 136 -4.56 2.52 3.56
N ASN A 137 -5.77 2.10 3.90
CA ASN A 137 -6.48 2.63 5.07
C ASN A 137 -5.70 2.40 6.37
N ILE A 138 -5.11 1.21 6.54
CA ILE A 138 -4.26 0.88 7.70
C ILE A 138 -3.00 1.75 7.69
N ALA A 139 -2.32 1.87 6.55
CA ALA A 139 -1.12 2.67 6.41
C ALA A 139 -1.36 4.15 6.77
N LEU A 140 -2.42 4.76 6.22
CA LEU A 140 -2.77 6.16 6.50
C LEU A 140 -3.08 6.41 7.98
N LYS A 141 -3.70 5.44 8.68
CA LYS A 141 -3.94 5.52 10.13
C LYS A 141 -2.67 5.48 10.96
N ARG A 142 -1.65 4.73 10.49
CA ARG A 142 -0.37 4.53 11.19
C ARG A 142 0.68 5.60 10.91
N LEU A 143 0.40 6.53 9.99
CA LEU A 143 1.35 7.60 9.69
C LEU A 143 1.66 8.45 10.93
N PRO A 144 2.93 8.91 11.07
CA PRO A 144 3.38 9.71 12.21
C PRO A 144 2.92 11.18 12.10
N ILE A 145 1.62 11.40 12.18
CA ILE A 145 0.98 12.71 12.08
C ILE A 145 0.88 13.32 13.47
N ALA A 146 1.58 14.42 13.69
CA ALA A 146 1.58 15.10 15.00
C ALA A 146 0.22 15.73 15.34
N LYS A 147 -0.45 16.30 14.35
CA LYS A 147 -1.78 16.90 14.50
C LYS A 147 -2.65 16.48 13.32
N ARG A 148 -3.74 15.80 13.61
CA ARG A 148 -4.77 15.43 12.64
C ARG A 148 -5.85 16.49 12.60
N MET A 149 -6.50 16.64 11.47
CA MET A 149 -7.66 17.48 11.29
C MET A 149 -8.79 16.72 10.61
N ARG A 150 -10.03 17.12 10.88
CA ARG A 150 -11.23 16.69 10.17
C ARG A 150 -11.60 17.73 9.13
N TRP A 151 -12.34 17.31 8.11
CA TRP A 151 -12.90 18.22 7.11
C TRP A 151 -14.28 17.75 6.64
N GLY A 152 -15.09 18.71 6.21
CA GLY A 152 -16.48 18.46 5.82
C GLY A 152 -17.31 17.86 6.95
N ASN A 153 -18.26 17.00 6.62
CA ASN A 153 -19.15 16.32 7.56
C ASN A 153 -18.67 14.87 7.87
N ASN A 154 -17.43 14.55 7.56
CA ASN A 154 -16.89 13.21 7.73
C ASN A 154 -16.16 13.05 9.07
N ASP A 155 -16.06 11.81 9.55
CA ASP A 155 -15.29 11.45 10.74
C ASP A 155 -13.82 11.11 10.41
N PHE A 156 -13.41 11.27 9.15
CA PHE A 156 -12.04 11.01 8.72
C PHE A 156 -11.06 12.06 9.25
N GLU A 157 -9.90 11.60 9.66
CA GLU A 157 -8.84 12.46 10.18
C GLU A 157 -7.54 12.20 9.42
N PHE A 158 -6.97 13.27 8.86
CA PHE A 158 -5.66 13.24 8.23
C PHE A 158 -4.89 14.54 8.48
N VAL A 159 -3.66 14.65 7.95
CA VAL A 159 -2.86 15.88 8.12
C VAL A 159 -3.41 17.05 7.32
N ARG A 160 -4.05 16.78 6.18
CA ARG A 160 -4.75 17.72 5.30
C ARG A 160 -5.88 16.99 4.58
N PRO A 161 -6.91 17.69 4.09
CA PRO A 161 -7.99 17.09 3.31
C PRO A 161 -7.45 16.33 2.11
N ILE A 162 -7.93 15.11 1.91
CA ILE A 162 -7.66 14.32 0.71
C ILE A 162 -8.59 14.81 -0.39
N LYS A 163 -8.06 15.03 -1.58
CA LYS A 163 -8.76 15.58 -2.75
C LYS A 163 -8.98 14.58 -3.86
N TRP A 164 -8.02 13.70 -4.08
CA TRP A 164 -8.10 12.63 -5.09
C TRP A 164 -7.30 11.42 -4.66
N ILE A 165 -7.69 10.27 -5.19
CA ILE A 165 -6.97 9.01 -5.06
C ILE A 165 -6.73 8.46 -6.47
N LEU A 166 -5.47 8.25 -6.84
CA LEU A 166 -5.11 7.49 -8.02
C LEU A 166 -4.61 6.12 -7.57
N LEU A 167 -5.19 5.07 -8.14
CA LEU A 167 -4.86 3.70 -7.75
C LEU A 167 -4.93 2.78 -8.97
N LEU A 168 -3.76 2.34 -9.44
CA LEU A 168 -3.62 1.48 -10.62
C LEU A 168 -2.86 0.21 -10.28
N LEU A 169 -3.33 -0.92 -10.77
CA LEU A 169 -2.59 -2.18 -10.84
C LEU A 169 -2.42 -2.55 -12.33
N GLY A 170 -1.20 -2.41 -12.83
CA GLY A 170 -0.94 -2.41 -14.28
C GLY A 170 -1.61 -1.24 -14.98
N THR A 171 -2.59 -1.53 -15.83
CA THR A 171 -3.42 -0.54 -16.55
C THR A 171 -4.82 -0.35 -15.94
N GLU A 172 -5.19 -1.20 -14.97
CA GLU A 172 -6.53 -1.23 -14.40
C GLU A 172 -6.61 -0.41 -13.11
N SER A 173 -7.70 0.37 -12.97
CA SER A 173 -8.02 1.05 -11.73
C SER A 173 -8.56 0.04 -10.71
N ILE A 174 -8.10 0.15 -9.48
CA ILE A 174 -8.72 -0.53 -8.36
C ILE A 174 -9.81 0.38 -7.81
N ASP A 175 -11.07 0.03 -8.01
CA ASP A 175 -12.19 0.83 -7.57
C ASP A 175 -12.42 0.65 -6.06
N CYS A 176 -12.23 1.74 -5.32
CA CYS A 176 -12.47 1.77 -3.88
C CYS A 176 -12.74 3.20 -3.39
N GLU A 177 -13.03 3.32 -2.11
CA GLU A 177 -13.16 4.60 -1.43
C GLU A 177 -12.18 4.67 -0.25
N ILE A 178 -11.33 5.71 -0.23
CA ILE A 178 -10.36 5.96 0.82
C ILE A 178 -10.69 7.31 1.47
N MET A 179 -11.03 7.29 2.75
CA MET A 179 -11.40 8.50 3.52
C MET A 179 -12.43 9.39 2.79
N GLY A 180 -13.48 8.76 2.21
CA GLY A 180 -14.56 9.46 1.53
C GLY A 180 -14.25 9.90 0.10
N VAL A 181 -13.09 9.54 -0.45
CA VAL A 181 -12.68 9.88 -1.83
C VAL A 181 -12.59 8.62 -2.66
N LYS A 182 -13.30 8.60 -3.80
CA LYS A 182 -13.25 7.49 -4.75
C LYS A 182 -11.93 7.49 -5.50
N SER A 183 -11.37 6.30 -5.67
CA SER A 183 -10.18 6.09 -6.49
C SER A 183 -10.49 6.20 -7.98
N GLY A 184 -9.44 6.45 -8.76
CA GLY A 184 -9.52 6.53 -10.22
C GLY A 184 -8.16 6.49 -10.88
N LYS A 185 -8.11 6.91 -12.15
CA LYS A 185 -6.91 6.96 -13.00
C LYS A 185 -6.34 8.39 -13.17
N HIS A 186 -6.86 9.36 -12.43
CA HIS A 186 -6.50 10.75 -12.61
C HIS A 186 -5.60 11.27 -11.50
N SER A 187 -4.54 11.95 -11.89
CA SER A 187 -3.72 12.83 -11.07
C SER A 187 -3.99 14.28 -11.44
N TYR A 188 -3.33 15.22 -10.78
CA TYR A 188 -3.41 16.65 -11.07
C TYR A 188 -2.02 17.23 -11.20
N GLY A 189 -1.85 18.16 -12.12
CA GLY A 189 -0.61 18.88 -12.31
C GLY A 189 -0.39 19.98 -11.28
N HIS A 190 0.59 20.83 -11.56
CA HIS A 190 0.90 22.01 -10.77
C HIS A 190 -0.31 22.94 -10.72
N ARG A 191 -0.65 23.43 -9.52
CA ARG A 191 -1.90 24.19 -9.25
C ARG A 191 -2.11 25.37 -10.22
N PHE A 192 -1.05 26.03 -10.64
CA PHE A 192 -1.12 27.24 -11.50
C PHE A 192 -0.65 26.97 -12.93
N HIS A 193 0.33 26.10 -13.14
CA HIS A 193 0.90 25.85 -14.46
C HIS A 193 0.15 24.79 -15.27
N HIS A 194 -0.54 23.88 -14.57
CA HIS A 194 -1.38 22.84 -15.17
C HIS A 194 -2.43 22.36 -14.17
N PRO A 195 -3.50 23.15 -13.93
CA PRO A 195 -4.53 22.83 -12.92
C PRO A 195 -5.44 21.66 -13.33
N GLU A 196 -5.42 21.26 -14.61
CA GLU A 196 -6.28 20.23 -15.15
C GLU A 196 -5.89 18.84 -14.62
N SER A 197 -6.86 17.91 -14.69
CA SER A 197 -6.62 16.51 -14.40
C SER A 197 -5.80 15.84 -15.51
N ILE A 198 -4.94 14.91 -15.09
CA ILE A 198 -4.06 14.16 -15.99
C ILE A 198 -4.42 12.68 -15.85
N ASN A 199 -4.81 12.05 -16.95
CA ASN A 199 -5.09 10.62 -16.96
C ASN A 199 -3.77 9.82 -16.99
N ILE A 200 -3.57 8.95 -16.01
CA ILE A 200 -2.42 8.06 -15.91
C ILE A 200 -2.84 6.67 -16.37
N THR A 201 -2.21 6.16 -17.40
CA THR A 201 -2.56 4.87 -18.02
C THR A 201 -1.74 3.71 -17.50
N HIS A 202 -0.55 3.97 -16.93
CA HIS A 202 0.34 2.96 -16.37
C HIS A 202 1.27 3.56 -15.32
N ALA A 203 1.63 2.77 -14.30
CA ALA A 203 2.51 3.21 -13.21
C ALA A 203 3.88 3.71 -13.71
N SER A 204 4.46 3.04 -14.71
CA SER A 204 5.77 3.39 -15.28
C SER A 204 5.82 4.77 -15.94
N ASN A 205 4.69 5.29 -16.40
CA ASN A 205 4.63 6.59 -17.10
C ASN A 205 4.31 7.75 -16.15
N TYR A 206 4.03 7.46 -14.88
CA TYR A 206 3.54 8.44 -13.92
C TYR A 206 4.49 9.63 -13.72
N VAL A 207 5.75 9.36 -13.42
CA VAL A 207 6.76 10.40 -13.13
C VAL A 207 6.97 11.28 -14.36
N GLU A 208 7.13 10.66 -15.53
CA GLU A 208 7.37 11.37 -16.77
C GLU A 208 6.17 12.24 -17.19
N ILE A 209 4.96 11.69 -17.10
CA ILE A 209 3.73 12.44 -17.43
C ILE A 209 3.55 13.63 -16.48
N LEU A 210 3.78 13.45 -15.18
CA LEU A 210 3.70 14.57 -14.24
C LEU A 210 4.74 15.64 -14.53
N LYS A 211 5.97 15.26 -14.88
CA LYS A 211 7.04 16.19 -15.19
C LYS A 211 6.76 16.96 -16.47
N GLN A 212 6.42 16.27 -17.56
CA GLN A 212 6.25 16.88 -18.88
C GLN A 212 4.94 17.66 -19.00
N ASN A 213 3.82 17.01 -18.63
CA ASN A 213 2.50 17.58 -18.81
C ASN A 213 2.07 18.35 -17.56
N GLY A 214 2.23 17.72 -16.38
CA GLY A 214 1.78 18.28 -15.13
C GLY A 214 2.63 19.40 -14.56
N LYS A 215 3.85 19.62 -15.08
CA LYS A 215 4.83 20.58 -14.54
C LYS A 215 5.16 20.30 -13.06
N VAL A 216 5.25 19.03 -12.70
CA VAL A 216 5.51 18.55 -11.34
C VAL A 216 6.69 17.59 -11.35
N VAL A 217 7.72 17.86 -10.56
CA VAL A 217 8.83 16.94 -10.28
C VAL A 217 8.46 16.12 -9.04
N ALA A 218 7.83 14.97 -9.26
CA ALA A 218 7.27 14.15 -8.18
C ALA A 218 8.34 13.52 -7.28
N ASP A 219 9.51 13.18 -7.83
CA ASP A 219 10.63 12.66 -7.05
C ASP A 219 11.22 13.77 -6.16
N TYR A 220 11.21 13.52 -4.85
CA TYR A 220 11.71 14.48 -3.87
C TYR A 220 13.22 14.74 -4.02
N ASN A 221 14.01 13.70 -4.26
CA ASN A 221 15.45 13.81 -4.34
C ASN A 221 15.89 14.50 -5.65
N GLU A 222 15.24 14.15 -6.77
CA GLU A 222 15.46 14.84 -8.04
C GLU A 222 15.14 16.32 -7.91
N ARG A 223 14.01 16.68 -7.31
CA ARG A 223 13.62 18.08 -7.09
C ARG A 223 14.60 18.82 -6.20
N CYS A 224 15.08 18.19 -5.12
CA CYS A 224 16.09 18.74 -4.24
C CYS A 224 17.40 19.04 -4.99
N SER A 225 17.86 18.10 -5.82
CA SER A 225 19.06 18.27 -6.65
C SER A 225 18.90 19.41 -7.66
N LEU A 226 17.76 19.48 -8.35
CA LEU A 226 17.47 20.56 -9.31
C LEU A 226 17.48 21.94 -8.63
N ILE A 227 16.90 22.07 -7.44
CA ILE A 227 16.90 23.33 -6.70
C ILE A 227 18.33 23.72 -6.34
N LYS A 228 19.12 22.78 -5.82
CA LYS A 228 20.51 23.02 -5.48
C LYS A 228 21.33 23.50 -6.68
N GLU A 229 21.24 22.78 -7.80
CA GLU A 229 21.94 23.12 -9.04
C GLU A 229 21.56 24.53 -9.55
N GLN A 230 20.27 24.87 -9.48
CA GLN A 230 19.80 26.21 -9.89
C GLN A 230 20.35 27.31 -8.99
N ILE A 231 20.38 27.09 -7.67
CA ILE A 231 20.94 28.05 -6.71
C ILE A 231 22.44 28.26 -6.97
N GLU A 232 23.21 27.18 -7.14
CA GLU A 232 24.65 27.25 -7.44
C GLU A 232 24.92 27.95 -8.77
N LYS A 233 24.14 27.69 -9.78
CA LYS A 233 24.21 28.35 -11.08
C LYS A 233 23.99 29.86 -10.98
N VAL A 234 22.90 30.27 -10.32
CA VAL A 234 22.58 31.70 -10.14
C VAL A 234 23.65 32.41 -9.32
N ALA A 235 24.21 31.77 -8.28
CA ALA A 235 25.31 32.33 -7.49
C ALA A 235 26.54 32.57 -8.38
N THR A 236 26.92 31.60 -9.20
CA THR A 236 28.06 31.70 -10.11
C THR A 236 27.85 32.81 -11.16
N GLU A 237 26.67 32.94 -11.74
CA GLU A 237 26.32 33.99 -12.71
C GLU A 237 26.43 35.42 -12.11
N ASN A 238 26.26 35.51 -10.78
CA ASN A 238 26.40 36.75 -10.04
C ASN A 238 27.78 36.91 -9.36
N ASN A 239 28.78 36.13 -9.77
CA ASN A 239 30.14 36.13 -9.20
C ASN A 239 30.16 35.86 -7.68
N GLY A 240 29.21 35.11 -7.18
CA GLY A 240 29.05 34.72 -5.79
C GLY A 240 29.25 33.24 -5.56
N ILE A 241 29.20 32.84 -4.30
CA ILE A 241 29.19 31.43 -3.86
C ILE A 241 27.90 31.19 -3.10
N ALA A 242 27.19 30.12 -3.45
CA ALA A 242 25.98 29.73 -2.76
C ALA A 242 26.30 29.15 -1.39
N VAL A 243 25.69 29.68 -0.33
CA VAL A 243 25.68 29.08 1.00
C VAL A 243 24.34 28.34 1.15
N ILE A 244 24.41 27.02 1.07
CA ILE A 244 23.21 26.18 1.11
C ILE A 244 23.12 25.52 2.48
N ASP A 245 22.11 25.93 3.26
CA ASP A 245 21.73 25.27 4.49
C ASP A 245 20.87 24.03 4.13
N PRO A 246 21.23 22.80 4.60
CA PRO A 246 20.51 21.58 4.27
C PRO A 246 19.06 21.57 4.76
N GLU A 247 18.77 22.15 5.94
CA GLU A 247 17.41 22.17 6.48
C GLU A 247 16.52 23.12 5.68
N LEU A 248 17.07 24.26 5.28
CA LEU A 248 16.36 25.22 4.42
C LEU A 248 16.12 24.64 3.02
N LEU A 249 17.11 23.96 2.44
CA LEU A 249 16.96 23.28 1.14
C LEU A 249 15.84 22.22 1.21
N ASP A 250 15.80 21.44 2.29
CA ASP A 250 14.74 20.46 2.51
C ASP A 250 13.36 21.12 2.63
N GLU A 251 13.27 22.23 3.37
CA GLU A 251 12.01 22.97 3.52
C GLU A 251 11.52 23.55 2.20
N VAL A 252 12.40 24.18 1.42
CA VAL A 252 12.09 24.70 0.08
C VAL A 252 11.68 23.57 -0.86
N THR A 253 12.41 22.46 -0.86
CA THR A 253 12.05 21.27 -1.66
C THR A 253 10.65 20.75 -1.33
N ALA A 254 10.23 20.85 -0.08
CA ALA A 254 8.90 20.42 0.36
C ALA A 254 7.81 21.48 0.14
N LEU A 255 8.14 22.69 -0.32
CA LEU A 255 7.19 23.77 -0.61
C LEU A 255 6.86 23.88 -2.11
N VAL A 256 7.70 23.35 -2.98
CA VAL A 256 7.55 23.44 -4.45
C VAL A 256 7.26 22.07 -5.06
N GLU A 257 6.70 22.07 -6.29
CA GLU A 257 6.34 20.85 -7.06
C GLU A 257 7.24 20.66 -8.28
#